data_433468944a75d6af27d2e946da064268
#
_entry.id   433468944a75d6af27d2e946da064268
#
_cell.length_a   1.000
_cell.length_b   1.000
_cell.length_c   1.000
_cell.angle_alpha   90.00
_cell.angle_beta   90.00
_cell.angle_gamma   90.00
#
_symmetry.space_group_name_H-M   'P 1'
#
loop_
_entity.id
_entity.type
_entity.pdbx_description
1 polymer ?
#
loop_
_entity_poly.entity_id
_entity_poly.type
_entity_poly.pdbx_seq_one_letter_code
_entity_poly.pdbx_strand_id
1 'polypeptide(L)'
;MKAFLDWLDQRTGVPSVVRDAMYENIPGGASWRYVWGTVLLFALAMQFLTGIFLWANYSPSVQTAWESVNYIQNEMYGGWLLRGLHHYLAQILPALLVAHLVQVIIAGSYKAPREFNFWIGLVLLVLVLLIALSGYQLPWDQKGYWASKVALSLLGIVPFVGHSLQRIVIGGPDYGQQSLTRFFAIHAGILPCCVIAALGAHAWLFRRHGFNKRKPVGTPGAAFWPDQALRNAVACLALMAGLLFLIFENRIMSTPGPLGAELSSPADPSEAYSAARPEWSFLCMFQFLKNFPGDTEIYGAIVIPSVIFAIFFLMPFIGRKPVGHKFNVAFLLTLLCGAAVLTTMAKLEDRHNAAYQLAVKNARRDAERVQMLAHYQGVPTGGAILLVRNDALIQGPKLFAKNCASCHRFDGHDGTGQLVKDPQSAADLKGFASREWLTSFLDPEHISTTNFFGGTRFKDSKMSKFVKKTVAAYTPEKKEALKKVIIALSAEAQLKSQSDADHRDAAIVTEGCALIRDTMKCADCHQFRVKDPDASAPDLTGYGSRDWLIKIISNPAHPDLYGDRNDRMPSYGDKAILSANDIGLIADWLRGEWFEPPVSTPAAAPTQTASAK
;
A
#
# COMPACT_ATOMS: atom_id res chain seq x y z
N MET A 1 -14.27 50.23 18.19
CA MET A 1 -13.77 48.92 18.63
C MET A 1 -13.97 48.68 20.13
N LYS A 2 -13.54 49.60 21.02
CA LYS A 2 -13.73 49.48 22.49
C LYS A 2 -15.19 49.29 22.89
N ALA A 3 -16.10 50.21 22.44
CA ALA A 3 -17.54 50.12 22.72
C ALA A 3 -18.19 48.79 22.25
N PHE A 4 -17.75 48.24 21.13
CA PHE A 4 -18.21 46.92 20.66
C PHE A 4 -17.71 45.79 21.55
N LEU A 5 -16.46 45.82 21.97
CA LEU A 5 -15.92 44.83 22.90
C LEU A 5 -16.59 44.90 24.27
N ASP A 6 -16.87 46.12 24.78
CA ASP A 6 -17.58 46.31 26.05
C ASP A 6 -19.05 45.83 25.93
N TRP A 7 -19.71 46.08 24.80
CA TRP A 7 -21.05 45.58 24.51
C TRP A 7 -21.09 44.03 24.44
N LEU A 8 -20.08 43.42 23.78
CA LEU A 8 -19.95 41.97 23.68
C LEU A 8 -19.63 41.34 25.04
N ASP A 9 -18.78 41.99 25.83
CA ASP A 9 -18.39 41.50 27.15
C ASP A 9 -19.56 41.47 28.13
N GLN A 10 -20.35 42.53 28.14
CA GLN A 10 -21.56 42.59 28.98
C GLN A 10 -22.59 41.50 28.67
N ARG A 11 -22.59 40.95 27.45
CA ARG A 11 -23.57 39.94 27.02
C ARG A 11 -23.05 38.52 27.02
N THR A 12 -21.75 38.34 26.87
CA THR A 12 -21.15 37.02 26.67
C THR A 12 -20.02 36.69 27.67
N GLY A 13 -19.40 37.71 28.27
CA GLY A 13 -18.21 37.55 29.09
C GLY A 13 -16.97 37.07 28.33
N VAL A 14 -17.06 36.90 27.01
CA VAL A 14 -15.93 36.36 26.19
C VAL A 14 -14.70 37.25 26.22
N PRO A 15 -14.80 38.60 26.01
CA PRO A 15 -13.66 39.50 26.07
C PRO A 15 -12.92 39.48 27.42
N SER A 16 -13.63 39.42 28.55
CA SER A 16 -13.00 39.31 29.87
C SER A 16 -12.34 37.96 30.06
N VAL A 17 -12.98 36.86 29.68
CA VAL A 17 -12.38 35.51 29.74
C VAL A 17 -11.09 35.42 28.89
N VAL A 18 -11.11 35.97 27.68
CA VAL A 18 -9.92 36.01 26.79
C VAL A 18 -8.80 36.86 27.44
N ARG A 19 -9.16 38.06 27.96
CA ARG A 19 -8.19 38.92 28.63
C ARG A 19 -7.55 38.25 29.85
N ASP A 20 -8.35 37.61 30.71
CA ASP A 20 -7.88 36.90 31.89
C ASP A 20 -6.98 35.72 31.52
N ALA A 21 -7.30 35.02 30.43
CA ALA A 21 -6.46 33.95 29.88
C ALA A 21 -5.14 34.49 29.30
N MET A 22 -5.18 35.62 28.59
CA MET A 22 -3.97 36.24 28.00
C MET A 22 -3.00 36.80 29.08
N TYR A 23 -3.55 37.32 30.17
CA TYR A 23 -2.72 37.90 31.25
C TYR A 23 -2.58 36.98 32.47
N GLU A 24 -2.94 35.70 32.32
CA GLU A 24 -2.71 34.71 33.36
C GLU A 24 -1.23 34.67 33.76
N ASN A 25 -0.98 34.67 35.07
CA ASN A 25 0.40 34.62 35.59
C ASN A 25 0.98 33.22 35.48
N ILE A 26 2.11 33.11 34.76
CA ILE A 26 2.89 31.88 34.66
C ILE A 26 3.94 31.85 35.74
N PRO A 27 3.82 30.97 36.75
CA PRO A 27 4.78 30.90 37.84
C PRO A 27 6.17 30.52 37.33
N GLY A 28 7.16 31.38 37.62
CA GLY A 28 8.53 31.18 37.19
C GLY A 28 8.85 31.57 35.75
N GLY A 29 7.93 32.30 35.10
CA GLY A 29 8.08 32.86 33.76
C GLY A 29 7.82 31.89 32.60
N ALA A 30 7.79 32.47 31.42
CA ALA A 30 7.54 31.72 30.17
C ALA A 30 8.62 30.65 29.88
N SER A 31 8.21 29.48 29.38
CA SER A 31 9.11 28.36 29.16
C SER A 31 8.64 27.47 27.98
N TRP A 32 9.59 26.92 27.23
CA TRP A 32 9.34 25.88 26.23
C TRP A 32 8.70 24.61 26.80
N ARG A 33 8.74 24.41 28.11
CA ARG A 33 8.06 23.27 28.76
C ARG A 33 6.53 23.36 28.69
N TYR A 34 5.98 24.55 28.53
CA TYR A 34 4.54 24.79 28.57
C TYR A 34 3.88 24.77 27.17
N VAL A 35 4.64 24.57 26.08
CA VAL A 35 4.11 24.60 24.71
C VAL A 35 3.29 23.35 24.34
N TRP A 36 3.59 22.20 24.94
CA TRP A 36 3.05 20.90 24.50
C TRP A 36 1.52 20.83 24.53
N GLY A 37 0.88 21.34 25.57
CA GLY A 37 -0.59 21.37 25.65
C GLY A 37 -1.21 22.22 24.55
N THR A 38 -0.62 23.38 24.23
CA THR A 38 -1.12 24.25 23.15
C THR A 38 -0.89 23.62 21.77
N VAL A 39 0.27 23.02 21.55
CA VAL A 39 0.57 22.33 20.29
C VAL A 39 -0.39 21.17 20.05
N LEU A 40 -0.70 20.36 21.09
CA LEU A 40 -1.70 19.29 21.01
C LEU A 40 -3.10 19.83 20.74
N LEU A 41 -3.51 20.91 21.41
CA LEU A 41 -4.80 21.55 21.15
C LEU A 41 -4.90 22.04 19.71
N PHE A 42 -3.85 22.70 19.22
CA PHE A 42 -3.76 23.15 17.83
C PHE A 42 -3.83 21.97 16.86
N ALA A 43 -3.08 20.90 17.13
CA ALA A 43 -3.09 19.68 16.31
C ALA A 43 -4.49 19.04 16.25
N LEU A 44 -5.17 18.89 17.39
CA LEU A 44 -6.54 18.37 17.45
C LEU A 44 -7.54 19.27 16.74
N ALA A 45 -7.43 20.60 16.90
CA ALA A 45 -8.28 21.54 16.17
C ALA A 45 -8.11 21.42 14.64
N MET A 46 -6.86 21.27 14.17
CA MET A 46 -6.57 21.03 12.75
C MET A 46 -7.11 19.68 12.28
N GLN A 47 -7.03 18.60 13.11
CA GLN A 47 -7.62 17.31 12.77
C GLN A 47 -9.15 17.38 12.62
N PHE A 48 -9.83 18.06 13.53
CA PHE A 48 -11.28 18.25 13.39
C PHE A 48 -11.64 19.07 12.17
N LEU A 49 -10.95 20.19 11.94
CA LEU A 49 -11.21 21.05 10.78
C LEU A 49 -11.00 20.30 9.47
N THR A 50 -9.85 19.67 9.28
CA THR A 50 -9.56 18.92 8.06
C THR A 50 -10.47 17.70 7.92
N GLY A 51 -10.83 17.04 9.03
CA GLY A 51 -11.76 15.90 9.05
C GLY A 51 -13.17 16.26 8.58
N ILE A 52 -13.71 17.44 8.97
CA ILE A 52 -15.02 17.91 8.51
C ILE A 52 -15.03 18.12 6.99
N PHE A 53 -13.99 18.74 6.44
CA PHE A 53 -13.88 18.93 4.98
C PHE A 53 -13.70 17.61 4.23
N LEU A 54 -12.94 16.66 4.77
CA LEU A 54 -12.82 15.32 4.20
C LEU A 54 -14.15 14.57 4.24
N TRP A 55 -14.87 14.64 5.35
CA TRP A 55 -16.18 14.00 5.51
C TRP A 55 -17.19 14.45 4.43
N ALA A 56 -17.19 15.72 4.06
CA ALA A 56 -18.09 16.25 3.03
C ALA A 56 -17.89 15.60 1.65
N ASN A 57 -16.71 14.98 1.40
CA ASN A 57 -16.34 14.39 0.11
C ASN A 57 -16.14 12.86 0.18
N TYR A 58 -16.31 12.24 1.34
CA TYR A 58 -16.05 10.83 1.57
C TYR A 58 -17.34 9.99 1.52
N SER A 59 -17.26 8.81 0.88
CA SER A 59 -18.36 7.84 0.78
C SER A 59 -18.03 6.53 1.50
N PRO A 60 -18.70 6.18 2.63
CA PRO A 60 -18.38 5.01 3.45
C PRO A 60 -18.95 3.69 2.89
N SER A 61 -18.62 3.36 1.65
CA SER A 61 -18.98 2.09 1.01
C SER A 61 -17.75 1.39 0.47
N VAL A 62 -17.68 0.07 0.57
CA VAL A 62 -16.58 -0.74 0.02
C VAL A 62 -16.39 -0.54 -1.48
N GLN A 63 -17.43 -0.10 -2.19
CA GLN A 63 -17.39 0.19 -3.62
C GLN A 63 -16.84 1.59 -3.91
N THR A 64 -17.18 2.58 -3.07
CA THR A 64 -16.92 3.99 -3.38
C THR A 64 -15.91 4.67 -2.44
N ALA A 65 -15.51 4.03 -1.34
CA ALA A 65 -14.59 4.63 -0.36
C ALA A 65 -13.24 4.96 -1.01
N TRP A 66 -12.62 3.99 -1.68
CA TRP A 66 -11.35 4.21 -2.36
C TRP A 66 -11.48 5.29 -3.46
N GLU A 67 -12.55 5.22 -4.24
CA GLU A 67 -12.84 6.20 -5.30
C GLU A 67 -12.95 7.62 -4.74
N SER A 68 -13.72 7.80 -3.66
CA SER A 68 -13.89 9.13 -3.02
C SER A 68 -12.56 9.68 -2.47
N VAL A 69 -11.69 8.81 -1.92
CA VAL A 69 -10.36 9.22 -1.47
C VAL A 69 -9.43 9.51 -2.64
N ASN A 70 -9.52 8.74 -3.74
CA ASN A 70 -8.78 9.01 -4.97
C ASN A 70 -9.19 10.36 -5.58
N TYR A 71 -10.49 10.65 -5.62
CA TYR A 71 -11.02 11.95 -6.04
C TYR A 71 -10.44 13.10 -5.18
N ILE A 72 -10.52 12.98 -3.84
CA ILE A 72 -9.93 13.97 -2.93
C ILE A 72 -8.43 14.15 -3.19
N GLN A 73 -7.71 13.06 -3.36
CA GLN A 73 -6.25 13.08 -3.50
C GLN A 73 -5.79 13.66 -4.84
N ASN A 74 -6.44 13.30 -5.95
CA ASN A 74 -5.90 13.48 -7.29
C ASN A 74 -6.69 14.48 -8.14
N GLU A 75 -7.98 14.73 -7.85
CA GLU A 75 -8.87 15.52 -8.71
C GLU A 75 -9.38 16.78 -8.03
N MET A 76 -9.67 16.73 -6.72
CA MET A 76 -10.18 17.86 -5.95
C MET A 76 -9.10 18.95 -5.79
N TYR A 77 -9.44 20.20 -6.12
CA TYR A 77 -8.52 21.32 -5.93
C TYR A 77 -8.06 21.46 -4.47
N GLY A 78 -6.75 21.33 -4.21
CA GLY A 78 -6.18 21.38 -2.85
C GLY A 78 -6.47 20.15 -1.99
N GLY A 79 -7.15 19.14 -2.51
CA GLY A 79 -7.51 17.94 -1.76
C GLY A 79 -6.32 17.14 -1.27
N TRP A 80 -5.25 17.05 -2.08
CA TRP A 80 -3.97 16.45 -1.69
C TRP A 80 -3.35 17.13 -0.46
N LEU A 81 -3.48 18.45 -0.33
CA LEU A 81 -3.00 19.19 0.85
C LEU A 81 -3.92 18.93 2.06
N LEU A 82 -5.22 19.00 1.87
CA LEU A 82 -6.22 18.73 2.93
C LEU A 82 -6.04 17.31 3.51
N ARG A 83 -5.99 16.31 2.64
CA ARG A 83 -5.77 14.91 3.04
C ARG A 83 -4.38 14.70 3.62
N GLY A 84 -3.35 15.32 3.04
CA GLY A 84 -1.98 15.26 3.53
C GLY A 84 -1.85 15.81 4.95
N LEU A 85 -2.45 16.97 5.25
CA LEU A 85 -2.49 17.54 6.61
C LEU A 85 -3.17 16.58 7.59
N HIS A 86 -4.33 16.05 7.25
CA HIS A 86 -5.07 15.13 8.11
C HIS A 86 -4.28 13.84 8.38
N HIS A 87 -3.72 13.24 7.34
CA HIS A 87 -2.97 11.98 7.40
C HIS A 87 -1.67 12.11 8.22
N TYR A 88 -0.79 13.07 7.87
CA TYR A 88 0.49 13.19 8.56
C TYR A 88 0.34 13.72 9.99
N LEU A 89 -0.65 14.58 10.24
CA LEU A 89 -0.93 15.03 11.59
C LEU A 89 -1.43 13.89 12.48
N ALA A 90 -2.25 12.96 11.95
CA ALA A 90 -2.67 11.76 12.66
C ALA A 90 -1.48 10.87 13.05
N GLN A 91 -0.43 10.83 12.23
CA GLN A 91 0.80 10.08 12.53
C GLN A 91 1.71 10.79 13.53
N ILE A 92 1.73 12.12 13.56
CA ILE A 92 2.55 12.91 14.49
C ILE A 92 1.90 13.03 15.87
N LEU A 93 0.58 13.03 15.96
CA LEU A 93 -0.17 13.15 17.22
C LEU A 93 0.28 12.17 18.31
N PRO A 94 0.48 10.87 18.08
CA PRO A 94 1.01 9.96 19.08
C PRO A 94 2.37 10.39 19.64
N ALA A 95 3.27 10.89 18.80
CA ALA A 95 4.58 11.40 19.25
C ALA A 95 4.45 12.66 20.12
N LEU A 96 3.56 13.59 19.75
CA LEU A 96 3.27 14.78 20.55
C LEU A 96 2.65 14.43 21.90
N LEU A 97 1.75 13.43 21.94
CA LEU A 97 1.15 12.92 23.18
C LEU A 97 2.21 12.27 24.08
N VAL A 98 3.10 11.47 23.52
CA VAL A 98 4.22 10.88 24.24
C VAL A 98 5.13 11.98 24.80
N ALA A 99 5.49 13.01 24.01
CA ALA A 99 6.30 14.13 24.48
C ALA A 99 5.60 14.90 25.62
N HIS A 100 4.28 15.10 25.54
CA HIS A 100 3.50 15.69 26.62
C HIS A 100 3.47 14.80 27.87
N LEU A 101 3.27 13.49 27.72
CA LEU A 101 3.30 12.53 28.82
C LEU A 101 4.67 12.50 29.51
N VAL A 102 5.77 12.52 28.74
CA VAL A 102 7.15 12.64 29.24
C VAL A 102 7.29 13.89 30.10
N GLN A 103 6.86 15.03 29.59
CA GLN A 103 6.90 16.29 30.32
C GLN A 103 6.08 16.22 31.62
N VAL A 104 4.88 15.67 31.61
CA VAL A 104 4.00 15.52 32.78
C VAL A 104 4.63 14.63 33.84
N ILE A 105 5.21 13.48 33.47
CA ILE A 105 5.78 12.51 34.39
C ILE A 105 7.10 13.04 34.95
N ILE A 106 8.03 13.56 34.16
CA ILE A 106 9.28 14.13 34.62
C ILE A 106 9.03 15.34 35.54
N ALA A 107 8.00 16.14 35.20
CA ALA A 107 7.61 17.28 36.03
C ALA A 107 6.93 16.89 37.34
N GLY A 108 6.48 15.63 37.49
CA GLY A 108 5.68 15.22 38.65
C GLY A 108 4.28 15.87 38.65
N SER A 109 3.77 16.28 37.49
CA SER A 109 2.50 16.99 37.37
C SER A 109 1.28 16.04 37.52
N TYR A 110 1.51 14.75 37.70
CA TYR A 110 0.53 13.74 38.03
C TYR A 110 0.23 13.58 39.53
N LYS A 111 1.02 14.27 40.41
CA LYS A 111 0.86 14.20 41.87
C LYS A 111 -0.33 15.03 42.32
N ALA A 112 -0.79 14.77 43.58
CA ALA A 112 -1.85 15.54 44.23
C ALA A 112 -1.67 17.06 44.07
N PRO A 113 -2.75 17.78 43.74
CA PRO A 113 -4.16 17.37 43.57
C PRO A 113 -4.54 17.07 42.09
N ARG A 114 -3.59 16.65 41.24
CA ARG A 114 -3.77 16.54 39.79
C ARG A 114 -3.99 15.08 39.29
N GLU A 115 -4.28 14.14 40.18
CA GLU A 115 -4.44 12.72 39.86
C GLU A 115 -5.54 12.52 38.78
N PHE A 116 -6.71 13.12 39.00
CA PHE A 116 -7.83 13.03 38.04
C PHE A 116 -7.47 13.63 36.67
N ASN A 117 -6.73 14.74 36.65
CA ASN A 117 -6.29 15.33 35.42
C ASN A 117 -5.34 14.40 34.65
N PHE A 118 -4.46 13.71 35.35
CA PHE A 118 -3.57 12.70 34.77
C PHE A 118 -4.34 11.51 34.20
N TRP A 119 -5.33 10.98 34.93
CA TRP A 119 -6.15 9.87 34.45
C TRP A 119 -7.00 10.24 33.23
N ILE A 120 -7.59 11.44 33.19
CA ILE A 120 -8.28 11.92 31.97
C ILE A 120 -7.28 12.04 30.82
N GLY A 121 -6.03 12.46 31.09
CA GLY A 121 -4.96 12.47 30.10
C GLY A 121 -4.63 11.07 29.55
N LEU A 122 -4.67 10.02 30.39
CA LEU A 122 -4.54 8.63 29.91
C LEU A 122 -5.73 8.18 29.07
N VAL A 123 -6.95 8.58 29.43
CA VAL A 123 -8.15 8.33 28.61
C VAL A 123 -8.01 9.03 27.25
N LEU A 124 -7.57 10.29 27.22
CA LEU A 124 -7.31 11.01 25.97
C LEU A 124 -6.26 10.30 25.11
N LEU A 125 -5.19 9.78 25.70
CA LEU A 125 -4.19 8.99 24.97
C LEU A 125 -4.84 7.77 24.27
N VAL A 126 -5.66 7.00 25.00
CA VAL A 126 -6.35 5.84 24.43
C VAL A 126 -7.33 6.27 23.33
N LEU A 127 -8.12 7.32 23.56
CA LEU A 127 -9.08 7.84 22.57
C LEU A 127 -8.38 8.29 21.28
N VAL A 128 -7.22 8.96 21.36
CA VAL A 128 -6.45 9.40 20.18
C VAL A 128 -5.86 8.20 19.44
N LEU A 129 -5.40 7.16 20.13
CA LEU A 129 -4.94 5.93 19.46
C LEU A 129 -6.08 5.21 18.77
N LEU A 130 -7.26 5.16 19.38
CA LEU A 130 -8.47 4.56 18.76
C LEU A 130 -8.95 5.35 17.54
N ILE A 131 -8.95 6.70 17.61
CA ILE A 131 -9.35 7.51 16.45
C ILE A 131 -8.34 7.38 15.31
N ALA A 132 -7.04 7.29 15.60
CA ALA A 132 -6.02 7.03 14.59
C ALA A 132 -6.22 5.67 13.91
N LEU A 133 -6.44 4.61 14.69
CA LEU A 133 -6.70 3.27 14.18
C LEU A 133 -8.00 3.21 13.35
N SER A 134 -9.09 3.81 13.83
CA SER A 134 -10.38 3.80 13.14
C SER A 134 -10.35 4.59 11.82
N GLY A 135 -9.53 5.62 11.70
CA GLY A 135 -9.36 6.40 10.47
C GLY A 135 -8.47 5.73 9.43
N TYR A 136 -7.54 4.90 9.88
CA TYR A 136 -6.54 4.27 9.02
C TYR A 136 -7.14 3.36 7.94
N GLN A 137 -8.25 2.71 8.19
CA GLN A 137 -8.94 1.83 7.25
C GLN A 137 -9.94 2.53 6.31
N LEU A 138 -10.29 3.81 6.58
CA LEU A 138 -11.33 4.50 5.80
C LEU A 138 -11.01 4.64 4.31
N PRO A 139 -9.75 4.79 3.86
CA PRO A 139 -9.45 4.75 2.43
C PRO A 139 -9.85 3.45 1.73
N TRP A 140 -10.11 2.40 2.48
CA TRP A 140 -10.46 1.07 1.98
C TRP A 140 -9.47 0.57 0.93
N ASP A 141 -8.20 0.81 1.21
CA ASP A 141 -7.07 0.35 0.43
C ASP A 141 -6.42 -0.90 1.04
N GLN A 142 -5.54 -1.57 0.30
CA GLN A 142 -4.87 -2.79 0.74
C GLN A 142 -4.13 -2.62 2.07
N LYS A 143 -3.42 -1.50 2.23
CA LYS A 143 -2.63 -1.22 3.44
C LYS A 143 -3.53 -1.08 4.67
N GLY A 144 -4.56 -0.25 4.58
CA GLY A 144 -5.52 0.00 5.67
C GLY A 144 -6.36 -1.24 6.00
N TYR A 145 -6.84 -1.95 4.98
CA TYR A 145 -7.64 -3.17 5.14
C TYR A 145 -6.89 -4.26 5.93
N TRP A 146 -5.70 -4.64 5.47
CA TRP A 146 -4.96 -5.75 6.08
C TRP A 146 -4.41 -5.40 7.46
N ALA A 147 -3.92 -4.16 7.66
CA ALA A 147 -3.46 -3.71 8.98
C ALA A 147 -4.62 -3.70 10.00
N SER A 148 -5.80 -3.24 9.61
CA SER A 148 -6.98 -3.22 10.48
C SER A 148 -7.51 -4.63 10.74
N LYS A 149 -7.52 -5.52 9.74
CA LYS A 149 -7.91 -6.92 9.90
C LYS A 149 -7.05 -7.63 10.95
N VAL A 150 -5.73 -7.40 10.92
CA VAL A 150 -4.80 -7.93 11.93
C VAL A 150 -5.07 -7.31 13.31
N ALA A 151 -5.22 -5.99 13.40
CA ALA A 151 -5.49 -5.33 14.68
C ALA A 151 -6.80 -5.81 15.31
N LEU A 152 -7.83 -6.05 14.50
CA LEU A 152 -9.13 -6.53 14.98
C LEU A 152 -9.11 -8.02 15.32
N SER A 153 -8.23 -8.83 14.74
CA SER A 153 -8.08 -10.23 15.14
C SER A 153 -7.59 -10.35 16.59
N LEU A 154 -6.79 -9.40 17.07
CA LEU A 154 -6.32 -9.34 18.46
C LEU A 154 -7.47 -9.16 19.47
N LEU A 155 -8.60 -8.57 19.07
CA LEU A 155 -9.78 -8.51 19.94
C LEU A 155 -10.36 -9.89 20.21
N GLY A 156 -10.28 -10.80 19.25
CA GLY A 156 -10.77 -12.18 19.39
C GLY A 156 -10.03 -13.01 20.43
N ILE A 157 -8.80 -12.63 20.79
CA ILE A 157 -7.95 -13.33 21.76
C ILE A 157 -8.38 -13.04 23.21
N VAL A 158 -9.17 -11.97 23.45
CA VAL A 158 -9.61 -11.61 24.80
C VAL A 158 -10.46 -12.75 25.37
N PRO A 159 -10.09 -13.31 26.54
CA PRO A 159 -10.81 -14.45 27.11
C PRO A 159 -12.29 -14.14 27.37
N PHE A 160 -13.16 -15.12 27.16
CA PHE A 160 -14.61 -15.13 27.38
C PHE A 160 -15.43 -14.21 26.49
N VAL A 161 -14.96 -12.99 26.18
CA VAL A 161 -15.74 -11.96 25.47
C VAL A 161 -15.19 -11.60 24.10
N GLY A 162 -13.98 -12.04 23.77
CA GLY A 162 -13.20 -11.59 22.59
C GLY A 162 -13.95 -11.76 21.28
N HIS A 163 -14.44 -12.94 20.98
CA HIS A 163 -15.20 -13.21 19.76
C HIS A 163 -16.49 -12.38 19.63
N SER A 164 -17.20 -12.19 20.76
CA SER A 164 -18.41 -11.36 20.78
C SER A 164 -18.05 -9.89 20.54
N LEU A 165 -17.01 -9.40 21.21
CA LEU A 165 -16.50 -8.03 21.03
C LEU A 165 -16.03 -7.79 19.59
N GLN A 166 -15.26 -8.71 19.04
CA GLN A 166 -14.79 -8.65 17.65
C GLN A 166 -15.98 -8.56 16.67
N ARG A 167 -17.00 -9.43 16.81
CA ARG A 167 -18.20 -9.40 15.96
C ARG A 167 -18.99 -8.10 16.10
N ILE A 168 -19.10 -7.54 17.31
CA ILE A 168 -19.76 -6.26 17.54
C ILE A 168 -19.00 -5.15 16.79
N VAL A 169 -17.69 -5.11 16.89
CA VAL A 169 -16.86 -4.07 16.26
C VAL A 169 -16.85 -4.23 14.73
N ILE A 170 -16.65 -5.45 14.22
CA ILE A 170 -16.62 -5.75 12.78
C ILE A 170 -18.00 -5.56 12.14
N GLY A 171 -19.07 -5.89 12.86
CA GLY A 171 -20.43 -5.73 12.35
C GLY A 171 -20.99 -6.96 11.66
N GLY A 172 -20.33 -8.12 11.76
CA GLY A 172 -20.74 -9.35 11.11
C GLY A 172 -19.72 -10.46 11.28
N PRO A 173 -19.87 -11.58 10.56
CA PRO A 173 -18.91 -12.67 10.59
C PRO A 173 -17.57 -12.30 9.96
N ASP A 174 -17.58 -11.42 8.95
CA ASP A 174 -16.43 -11.04 8.16
C ASP A 174 -16.21 -9.53 8.11
N TYR A 175 -14.96 -9.15 7.87
CA TYR A 175 -14.54 -7.77 7.71
C TYR A 175 -14.92 -7.25 6.32
N GLY A 176 -15.87 -6.30 6.25
CA GLY A 176 -16.44 -5.83 4.98
C GLY A 176 -17.24 -4.54 5.12
N GLN A 177 -18.33 -4.42 4.35
CA GLN A 177 -19.17 -3.21 4.29
C GLN A 177 -19.62 -2.72 5.67
N GLN A 178 -20.13 -3.60 6.53
CA GLN A 178 -20.59 -3.23 7.86
C GLN A 178 -19.46 -2.71 8.75
N SER A 179 -18.26 -3.27 8.59
CA SER A 179 -17.07 -2.81 9.30
C SER A 179 -16.74 -1.37 8.89
N LEU A 180 -16.67 -1.10 7.59
CA LEU A 180 -16.36 0.23 7.07
C LEU A 180 -17.36 1.28 7.55
N THR A 181 -18.66 0.98 7.44
CA THR A 181 -19.73 1.90 7.89
C THR A 181 -19.63 2.20 9.39
N ARG A 182 -19.39 1.19 10.22
CA ARG A 182 -19.25 1.36 11.68
C ARG A 182 -18.01 2.15 12.03
N PHE A 183 -16.88 1.82 11.42
CA PHE A 183 -15.63 2.55 11.68
C PHE A 183 -15.72 4.01 11.23
N PHE A 184 -16.43 4.29 10.16
CA PHE A 184 -16.73 5.67 9.77
C PHE A 184 -17.55 6.39 10.84
N ALA A 185 -18.64 5.79 11.32
CA ALA A 185 -19.47 6.37 12.38
C ALA A 185 -18.68 6.57 13.70
N ILE A 186 -17.82 5.62 14.05
CA ILE A 186 -16.95 5.70 15.23
C ILE A 186 -15.92 6.82 15.04
N HIS A 187 -15.25 6.88 13.89
CA HIS A 187 -14.18 7.83 13.61
C HIS A 187 -14.68 9.27 13.45
N ALA A 188 -15.73 9.47 12.66
CA ALA A 188 -16.23 10.81 12.35
C ALA A 188 -17.22 11.36 13.40
N GLY A 189 -17.87 10.48 14.18
CA GLY A 189 -18.89 10.85 15.15
C GLY A 189 -18.52 10.56 16.60
N ILE A 190 -18.51 9.28 17.00
CA ILE A 190 -18.45 8.89 18.41
C ILE A 190 -17.12 9.31 19.06
N LEU A 191 -15.99 8.93 18.49
CA LEU A 191 -14.67 9.22 19.07
C LEU A 191 -14.37 10.73 19.14
N PRO A 192 -14.64 11.55 18.11
CA PRO A 192 -14.50 12.99 18.22
C PRO A 192 -15.29 13.61 19.36
N CYS A 193 -16.55 13.20 19.55
CA CYS A 193 -17.35 13.67 20.68
C CYS A 193 -16.74 13.26 22.03
N CYS A 194 -16.26 12.04 22.16
CA CYS A 194 -15.58 11.58 23.38
C CYS A 194 -14.28 12.36 23.63
N VAL A 195 -13.47 12.63 22.57
CA VAL A 195 -12.24 13.41 22.68
C VAL A 195 -12.55 14.85 23.11
N ILE A 196 -13.55 15.51 22.53
CA ILE A 196 -13.95 16.87 22.90
C ILE A 196 -14.41 16.91 24.36
N ALA A 197 -15.22 15.98 24.81
CA ALA A 197 -15.71 15.90 26.19
C ALA A 197 -14.55 15.69 27.18
N ALA A 198 -13.68 14.71 26.91
CA ALA A 198 -12.52 14.41 27.74
C ALA A 198 -11.51 15.58 27.75
N LEU A 199 -11.27 16.23 26.60
CA LEU A 199 -10.41 17.40 26.49
C LEU A 199 -10.97 18.59 27.27
N GLY A 200 -12.29 18.83 27.22
CA GLY A 200 -12.96 19.84 28.01
C GLY A 200 -12.76 19.62 29.51
N ALA A 201 -12.96 18.38 29.97
CA ALA A 201 -12.73 18.00 31.38
C ALA A 201 -11.24 18.14 31.78
N HIS A 202 -10.31 17.74 30.90
CA HIS A 202 -8.86 17.87 31.12
C HIS A 202 -8.44 19.34 31.23
N ALA A 203 -8.92 20.18 30.32
CA ALA A 203 -8.64 21.62 30.33
C ALA A 203 -9.25 22.31 31.55
N TRP A 204 -10.49 21.95 31.93
CA TRP A 204 -11.14 22.49 33.13
C TRP A 204 -10.36 22.15 34.40
N LEU A 205 -9.93 20.90 34.58
CA LEU A 205 -9.11 20.51 35.73
C LEU A 205 -7.72 21.20 35.73
N PHE A 206 -7.12 21.36 34.55
CA PHE A 206 -5.88 22.11 34.40
C PHE A 206 -6.07 23.56 34.87
N ARG A 207 -7.11 24.23 34.43
CA ARG A 207 -7.43 25.61 34.85
C ARG A 207 -7.67 25.70 36.37
N ARG A 208 -8.37 24.72 36.95
CA ARG A 208 -8.64 24.64 38.39
C ARG A 208 -7.38 24.52 39.22
N HIS A 209 -6.38 23.73 38.80
CA HIS A 209 -5.18 23.43 39.55
C HIS A 209 -3.97 24.31 39.15
N GLY A 210 -4.05 24.99 38.02
CA GLY A 210 -3.00 25.87 37.48
C GLY A 210 -1.71 25.13 37.07
N PHE A 211 -0.68 25.90 36.75
CA PHE A 211 0.64 25.37 36.38
C PHE A 211 1.36 24.72 37.57
N ASN A 212 2.15 23.66 37.30
CA ASN A 212 2.99 23.03 38.31
C ASN A 212 4.21 23.90 38.60
N LYS A 213 4.28 24.43 39.82
CA LYS A 213 5.36 25.31 40.32
C LYS A 213 6.60 24.48 40.61
N ARG A 214 7.61 24.52 39.77
CA ARG A 214 8.93 23.89 40.01
C ARG A 214 10.00 24.86 40.51
N LYS A 215 9.75 26.17 40.47
CA LYS A 215 10.71 27.17 40.90
C LYS A 215 10.46 27.56 42.36
N PRO A 216 11.52 27.99 43.08
CA PRO A 216 11.40 28.44 44.47
C PRO A 216 10.32 29.50 44.65
N VAL A 217 9.70 29.50 45.84
CA VAL A 217 8.76 30.55 46.22
C VAL A 217 9.51 31.90 46.15
N GLY A 218 8.90 32.87 45.45
CA GLY A 218 9.54 34.18 45.24
C GLY A 218 10.14 34.42 43.86
N THR A 219 10.20 33.40 42.97
CA THR A 219 10.59 33.64 41.56
C THR A 219 9.51 34.47 40.88
N PRO A 220 9.84 35.62 40.22
CA PRO A 220 8.86 36.43 39.52
C PRO A 220 8.11 35.60 38.46
N GLY A 221 6.80 35.74 38.41
CA GLY A 221 5.98 35.26 37.33
C GLY A 221 6.06 36.16 36.08
N ALA A 222 5.59 35.69 34.97
CA ALA A 222 5.36 36.51 33.79
C ALA A 222 3.94 36.27 33.29
N ALA A 223 3.33 37.27 32.65
CA ALA A 223 2.06 37.10 32.00
C ALA A 223 2.20 36.11 30.83
N PHE A 224 1.10 35.40 30.49
CA PHE A 224 1.09 34.51 29.34
C PHE A 224 1.40 35.28 28.03
N TRP A 225 0.77 36.45 27.86
CA TRP A 225 1.06 37.36 26.77
C TRP A 225 2.14 38.39 27.18
N PRO A 226 3.14 38.68 26.30
CA PRO A 226 3.38 38.08 24.98
C PRO A 226 4.27 36.83 24.99
N ASP A 227 5.07 36.61 26.02
CA ASP A 227 6.22 35.73 25.98
C ASP A 227 5.90 34.25 25.80
N GLN A 228 4.92 33.73 26.52
CA GLN A 228 4.52 32.34 26.39
C GLN A 228 3.69 32.15 25.11
N ALA A 229 2.82 33.11 24.78
CA ALA A 229 2.04 33.08 23.55
C ALA A 229 2.93 33.02 22.31
N LEU A 230 4.03 33.78 22.28
CA LEU A 230 5.00 33.72 21.19
C LEU A 230 5.68 32.34 21.09
N ARG A 231 6.11 31.74 22.22
CA ARG A 231 6.67 30.38 22.21
C ARG A 231 5.68 29.35 21.70
N ASN A 232 4.44 29.45 22.11
CA ASN A 232 3.37 28.57 21.64
C ASN A 232 3.15 28.74 20.12
N ALA A 233 3.11 29.98 19.63
CA ALA A 233 2.97 30.26 18.19
C ALA A 233 4.13 29.70 17.38
N VAL A 234 5.38 29.90 17.83
CA VAL A 234 6.59 29.33 17.19
C VAL A 234 6.52 27.81 17.16
N ALA A 235 6.10 27.16 18.25
CA ALA A 235 5.97 25.69 18.28
C ALA A 235 4.87 25.18 17.34
N CYS A 236 3.74 25.86 17.24
CA CYS A 236 2.68 25.52 16.27
C CYS A 236 3.16 25.73 14.82
N LEU A 237 3.88 26.83 14.55
CA LEU A 237 4.47 27.06 13.21
C LEU A 237 5.52 26.02 12.86
N ALA A 238 6.35 25.59 13.82
CA ALA A 238 7.31 24.51 13.60
C ALA A 238 6.61 23.18 13.27
N LEU A 239 5.50 22.86 13.96
CA LEU A 239 4.66 21.70 13.60
C LEU A 239 4.12 21.82 12.18
N MET A 240 3.56 22.98 11.82
CA MET A 240 3.04 23.22 10.46
C MET A 240 4.14 23.10 9.40
N ALA A 241 5.32 23.66 9.64
CA ALA A 241 6.46 23.55 8.73
C ALA A 241 6.88 22.10 8.52
N GLY A 242 6.93 21.30 9.62
CA GLY A 242 7.20 19.87 9.54
C GLY A 242 6.14 19.09 8.74
N LEU A 243 4.86 19.41 8.94
CA LEU A 243 3.76 18.81 8.17
C LEU A 243 3.84 19.16 6.69
N LEU A 244 4.06 20.42 6.36
CA LEU A 244 4.22 20.86 4.98
C LEU A 244 5.46 20.21 4.33
N PHE A 245 6.57 20.08 5.07
CA PHE A 245 7.73 19.35 4.58
C PHE A 245 7.36 17.91 4.19
N LEU A 246 6.66 17.16 5.04
CA LEU A 246 6.23 15.78 4.73
C LEU A 246 5.29 15.72 3.52
N ILE A 247 4.36 16.68 3.39
CA ILE A 247 3.42 16.75 2.28
C ILE A 247 4.13 17.02 0.94
N PHE A 248 5.18 17.85 0.97
CA PHE A 248 5.95 18.24 -0.21
C PHE A 248 7.26 17.45 -0.37
N GLU A 249 7.54 16.46 0.47
CA GLU A 249 8.83 15.76 0.53
C GLU A 249 9.29 15.29 -0.86
N ASN A 250 8.42 14.63 -1.61
CA ASN A 250 8.77 14.12 -2.94
C ASN A 250 9.17 15.23 -3.93
N ARG A 251 8.56 16.41 -3.83
CA ARG A 251 8.94 17.59 -4.65
C ARG A 251 10.23 18.23 -4.18
N ILE A 252 10.41 18.37 -2.86
CA ILE A 252 11.62 18.98 -2.26
C ILE A 252 12.84 18.12 -2.51
N MET A 253 12.70 16.79 -2.37
CA MET A 253 13.80 15.83 -2.53
C MET A 253 13.97 15.36 -3.97
N SER A 254 13.14 15.83 -4.89
CA SER A 254 13.12 15.39 -6.30
C SER A 254 13.00 13.85 -6.46
N THR A 255 12.27 13.23 -5.54
CA THR A 255 12.01 11.78 -5.55
C THR A 255 10.68 11.47 -6.23
N PRO A 256 10.56 10.32 -6.92
CA PRO A 256 9.27 9.89 -7.47
C PRO A 256 8.26 9.65 -6.36
N GLY A 257 7.06 10.21 -6.48
CA GLY A 257 5.98 10.00 -5.55
C GLY A 257 4.87 11.07 -5.66
N PRO A 258 3.69 10.79 -5.10
CA PRO A 258 2.58 11.72 -5.12
C PRO A 258 2.85 12.94 -4.23
N LEU A 259 2.15 14.04 -4.49
CA LEU A 259 1.98 15.10 -3.50
C LEU A 259 0.95 14.66 -2.47
N GLY A 260 1.11 15.11 -1.24
CA GLY A 260 0.18 14.74 -0.16
C GLY A 260 0.43 13.35 0.40
N ALA A 261 -0.63 12.66 0.77
CA ALA A 261 -0.55 11.35 1.40
C ALA A 261 -0.61 10.22 0.35
N GLU A 262 0.09 9.13 0.64
CA GLU A 262 0.05 7.89 -0.15
C GLU A 262 -1.37 7.29 -0.15
N LEU A 263 -1.78 6.70 -1.28
CA LEU A 263 -2.99 5.89 -1.42
C LEU A 263 -2.59 4.56 -2.06
N SER A 264 -2.79 3.47 -1.35
CA SER A 264 -2.52 2.12 -1.86
C SER A 264 -3.60 1.67 -2.85
N SER A 265 -3.40 0.53 -3.52
CA SER A 265 -4.43 -0.07 -4.38
C SER A 265 -5.70 -0.40 -3.59
N PRO A 266 -6.88 -0.44 -4.22
CA PRO A 266 -8.14 -0.84 -3.56
C PRO A 266 -8.01 -2.15 -2.82
N ALA A 267 -8.68 -2.27 -1.68
CA ALA A 267 -8.67 -3.48 -0.87
C ALA A 267 -9.20 -4.70 -1.64
N ASP A 268 -8.42 -5.76 -1.70
CA ASP A 268 -8.84 -7.07 -2.17
C ASP A 268 -8.75 -8.10 -1.06
N PRO A 269 -9.90 -8.52 -0.49
CA PRO A 269 -9.94 -9.55 0.55
C PRO A 269 -9.45 -10.93 0.10
N SER A 270 -9.44 -11.20 -1.21
CA SER A 270 -9.04 -12.48 -1.79
C SER A 270 -7.52 -12.64 -1.98
N GLU A 271 -6.78 -11.53 -1.91
CA GLU A 271 -5.32 -11.53 -2.10
C GLU A 271 -4.58 -11.24 -0.80
N ALA A 272 -3.60 -12.08 -0.47
CA ALA A 272 -2.69 -11.80 0.64
C ALA A 272 -1.81 -10.57 0.33
N TYR A 273 -1.66 -9.66 1.29
CA TYR A 273 -0.88 -8.44 1.12
C TYR A 273 0.44 -8.51 1.89
N SER A 274 1.47 -9.04 1.25
CA SER A 274 2.78 -9.26 1.88
C SER A 274 3.52 -7.97 2.26
N ALA A 275 3.13 -6.82 1.70
CA ALA A 275 3.67 -5.51 2.05
C ALA A 275 3.00 -4.88 3.29
N ALA A 276 2.04 -5.58 3.93
CA ALA A 276 1.34 -5.05 5.10
C ALA A 276 2.32 -4.76 6.25
N ARG A 277 2.32 -3.50 6.71
CA ARG A 277 2.95 -3.05 7.96
C ARG A 277 2.08 -1.96 8.56
N PRO A 278 1.98 -1.89 9.89
CA PRO A 278 1.34 -0.75 10.53
C PRO A 278 2.18 0.52 10.32
N GLU A 279 1.57 1.67 10.60
CA GLU A 279 2.30 2.94 10.60
C GLU A 279 3.45 2.94 11.61
N TRP A 280 4.44 3.82 11.38
CA TRP A 280 5.71 3.85 12.13
C TRP A 280 5.51 3.91 13.65
N SER A 281 4.46 4.58 14.13
CA SER A 281 4.13 4.71 15.56
C SER A 281 3.70 3.39 16.21
N PHE A 282 3.24 2.42 15.42
CA PHE A 282 2.82 1.09 15.87
C PHE A 282 3.85 -0.01 15.55
N LEU A 283 4.96 0.29 14.87
CA LEU A 283 5.98 -0.71 14.51
C LEU A 283 6.61 -1.38 15.74
N CYS A 284 6.79 -0.64 16.84
CA CYS A 284 7.30 -1.23 18.08
C CYS A 284 6.37 -2.31 18.63
N MET A 285 5.05 -2.11 18.57
CA MET A 285 4.06 -3.12 18.99
C MET A 285 4.06 -4.33 18.04
N PHE A 286 4.10 -4.08 16.75
CA PHE A 286 4.20 -5.13 15.75
C PHE A 286 5.44 -6.01 15.97
N GLN A 287 6.61 -5.40 16.17
CA GLN A 287 7.85 -6.13 16.45
C GLN A 287 7.81 -6.85 17.80
N PHE A 288 7.18 -6.23 18.80
CA PHE A 288 7.01 -6.84 20.11
C PHE A 288 6.15 -8.11 20.04
N LEU A 289 5.04 -8.09 19.30
CA LEU A 289 4.12 -9.21 19.16
C LEU A 289 4.77 -10.43 18.49
N LYS A 290 5.76 -10.27 17.61
CA LYS A 290 6.50 -11.38 16.99
C LYS A 290 7.20 -12.30 18.01
N ASN A 291 7.44 -11.81 19.23
CA ASN A 291 8.05 -12.61 20.29
C ASN A 291 7.05 -13.53 21.02
N PHE A 292 5.77 -13.46 20.67
CA PHE A 292 4.69 -14.20 21.30
C PHE A 292 3.87 -15.01 20.28
N PRO A 293 4.44 -16.05 19.64
CA PRO A 293 3.73 -16.84 18.64
C PRO A 293 2.71 -17.80 19.27
N GLY A 294 1.64 -18.10 18.52
CA GLY A 294 0.64 -19.10 18.91
C GLY A 294 -0.05 -18.79 20.24
N ASP A 295 -0.15 -19.78 21.13
CA ASP A 295 -0.86 -19.66 22.41
C ASP A 295 -0.27 -18.58 23.35
N THR A 296 0.94 -18.11 23.09
CA THR A 296 1.57 -17.04 23.89
C THR A 296 1.13 -15.64 23.46
N GLU A 297 0.42 -15.49 22.34
CA GLU A 297 -0.01 -14.21 21.79
C GLU A 297 -0.81 -13.37 22.80
N ILE A 298 -1.59 -14.01 23.68
CA ILE A 298 -2.35 -13.35 24.73
C ILE A 298 -1.46 -12.52 25.69
N TYR A 299 -0.25 -13.00 25.97
CA TYR A 299 0.67 -12.28 26.86
C TYR A 299 1.15 -10.98 26.20
N GLY A 300 1.52 -11.03 24.91
CA GLY A 300 1.97 -9.86 24.16
C GLY A 300 0.86 -8.86 23.86
N ALA A 301 -0.32 -9.36 23.48
CA ALA A 301 -1.43 -8.51 23.04
C ALA A 301 -2.26 -7.93 24.19
N ILE A 302 -2.43 -8.66 25.30
CA ILE A 302 -3.38 -8.31 26.36
C ILE A 302 -2.69 -8.13 27.71
N VAL A 303 -1.98 -9.16 28.20
CA VAL A 303 -1.50 -9.16 29.60
C VAL A 303 -0.46 -8.07 29.84
N ILE A 304 0.61 -8.03 29.03
CA ILE A 304 1.70 -7.06 29.21
C ILE A 304 1.22 -5.62 29.01
N PRO A 305 0.47 -5.27 27.94
CA PRO A 305 -0.11 -3.94 27.79
C PRO A 305 -1.03 -3.53 28.95
N SER A 306 -1.83 -4.47 29.48
CA SER A 306 -2.70 -4.21 30.63
C SER A 306 -1.90 -3.90 31.91
N VAL A 307 -0.81 -4.63 32.15
CA VAL A 307 0.10 -4.36 33.28
C VAL A 307 0.77 -2.99 33.13
N ILE A 308 1.25 -2.66 31.92
CA ILE A 308 1.82 -1.36 31.62
C ILE A 308 0.81 -0.23 31.91
N PHE A 309 -0.43 -0.40 31.44
CA PHE A 309 -1.49 0.57 31.68
C PHE A 309 -1.85 0.70 33.17
N ALA A 310 -1.89 -0.41 33.92
CA ALA A 310 -2.12 -0.41 35.35
C ALA A 310 -1.01 0.34 36.11
N ILE A 311 0.25 0.20 35.70
CA ILE A 311 1.35 0.97 36.30
C ILE A 311 1.16 2.46 36.02
N PHE A 312 0.82 2.88 34.79
CA PHE A 312 0.51 4.28 34.50
C PHE A 312 -0.64 4.80 35.37
N PHE A 313 -1.72 4.03 35.49
CA PHE A 313 -2.86 4.40 36.32
C PHE A 313 -2.48 4.59 37.79
N LEU A 314 -1.57 3.76 38.32
CA LEU A 314 -1.09 3.80 39.71
C LEU A 314 0.02 4.84 39.95
N MET A 315 0.59 5.45 38.93
CA MET A 315 1.69 6.44 39.09
C MET A 315 1.42 7.56 40.11
N PRO A 316 0.20 8.13 40.23
CA PRO A 316 -0.09 9.13 41.23
C PRO A 316 0.13 8.63 42.67
N PHE A 317 -0.16 7.37 42.92
CA PHE A 317 0.01 6.75 44.24
C PHE A 317 1.47 6.34 44.49
N ILE A 318 2.11 5.70 43.51
CA ILE A 318 3.52 5.29 43.56
C ILE A 318 4.41 6.51 43.74
N GLY A 319 4.15 7.59 43.01
CA GLY A 319 4.97 8.79 42.97
C GLY A 319 4.83 9.74 44.15
N ARG A 320 4.06 9.39 45.20
CA ARG A 320 3.93 10.20 46.41
C ARG A 320 5.27 10.43 47.09
N LYS A 321 6.10 9.39 47.20
CA LYS A 321 7.46 9.45 47.75
C LYS A 321 8.50 9.73 46.66
N PRO A 322 9.65 10.32 46.99
CA PRO A 322 10.72 10.60 46.01
C PRO A 322 11.22 9.36 45.25
N VAL A 323 11.35 8.22 45.94
CA VAL A 323 11.76 6.93 45.33
C VAL A 323 10.73 6.46 44.30
N GLY A 324 9.44 6.53 44.62
CA GLY A 324 8.37 6.16 43.67
C GLY A 324 8.31 7.10 42.47
N HIS A 325 8.62 8.39 42.64
CA HIS A 325 8.75 9.29 41.50
C HIS A 325 9.91 8.91 40.57
N LYS A 326 11.08 8.56 41.14
CA LYS A 326 12.21 8.05 40.35
C LYS A 326 11.87 6.78 39.62
N PHE A 327 11.13 5.86 40.27
CA PHE A 327 10.61 4.65 39.62
C PHE A 327 9.72 4.99 38.42
N ASN A 328 8.73 5.88 38.56
CA ASN A 328 7.84 6.29 37.48
C ASN A 328 8.60 6.86 36.26
N VAL A 329 9.63 7.70 36.53
CA VAL A 329 10.49 8.25 35.47
C VAL A 329 11.33 7.16 34.82
N ALA A 330 11.97 6.27 35.61
CA ALA A 330 12.75 5.16 35.07
C ALA A 330 11.88 4.21 34.23
N PHE A 331 10.70 3.85 34.71
CA PHE A 331 9.74 3.02 33.98
C PHE A 331 9.36 3.62 32.62
N LEU A 332 9.01 4.91 32.58
CA LEU A 332 8.72 5.61 31.33
C LEU A 332 9.91 5.57 30.37
N LEU A 333 11.11 5.89 30.84
CA LEU A 333 12.32 5.89 30.01
C LEU A 333 12.64 4.49 29.47
N THR A 334 12.44 3.45 30.28
CA THR A 334 12.60 2.05 29.85
C THR A 334 11.64 1.71 28.71
N LEU A 335 10.36 2.11 28.82
CA LEU A 335 9.38 1.90 27.75
C LEU A 335 9.75 2.65 26.48
N LEU A 336 10.20 3.89 26.58
CA LEU A 336 10.63 4.68 25.40
C LEU A 336 11.86 4.08 24.73
N CYS A 337 12.87 3.67 25.50
CA CYS A 337 14.04 2.97 24.99
C CYS A 337 13.64 1.65 24.33
N GLY A 338 12.77 0.86 24.96
CA GLY A 338 12.25 -0.38 24.40
C GLY A 338 11.49 -0.15 23.07
N ALA A 339 10.63 0.85 23.02
CA ALA A 339 9.91 1.21 21.78
C ALA A 339 10.87 1.65 20.66
N ALA A 340 11.89 2.45 20.98
CA ALA A 340 12.91 2.87 20.01
C ALA A 340 13.72 1.68 19.49
N VAL A 341 14.16 0.77 20.36
CA VAL A 341 14.87 -0.46 19.97
C VAL A 341 14.02 -1.33 19.09
N LEU A 342 12.78 -1.62 19.48
CA LEU A 342 11.86 -2.47 18.69
C LEU A 342 11.52 -1.85 17.33
N THR A 343 11.31 -0.52 17.27
CA THR A 343 11.08 0.17 15.98
C THR A 343 12.32 0.08 15.08
N THR A 344 13.51 0.24 15.64
CA THR A 344 14.76 0.12 14.89
C THR A 344 14.95 -1.30 14.38
N MET A 345 14.71 -2.31 15.23
CA MET A 345 14.76 -3.73 14.83
C MET A 345 13.80 -4.03 13.66
N ALA A 346 12.55 -3.56 13.74
CA ALA A 346 11.57 -3.74 12.66
C ALA A 346 12.06 -3.14 11.34
N LYS A 347 12.57 -1.90 11.38
CA LYS A 347 13.10 -1.22 10.17
C LYS A 347 14.32 -1.90 9.59
N LEU A 348 15.24 -2.40 10.43
CA LEU A 348 16.42 -3.12 9.97
C LEU A 348 16.04 -4.47 9.36
N GLU A 349 15.13 -5.21 9.98
CA GLU A 349 14.61 -6.48 9.44
C GLU A 349 13.96 -6.26 8.08
N ASP A 350 13.04 -5.28 7.98
CA ASP A 350 12.36 -4.95 6.73
C ASP A 350 13.35 -4.51 5.63
N ARG A 351 14.39 -3.74 5.98
CA ARG A 351 15.43 -3.29 5.04
C ARG A 351 16.24 -4.45 4.45
N HIS A 352 16.51 -5.49 5.25
CA HIS A 352 17.31 -6.63 4.81
C HIS A 352 16.48 -7.78 4.23
N ASN A 353 15.15 -7.69 4.29
CA ASN A 353 14.26 -8.70 3.73
C ASN A 353 13.95 -8.40 2.26
N ALA A 354 14.68 -9.04 1.34
CA ALA A 354 14.53 -8.83 -0.10
C ALA A 354 13.11 -9.14 -0.60
N ALA A 355 12.45 -10.17 -0.05
CA ALA A 355 11.07 -10.50 -0.43
C ALA A 355 10.08 -9.40 0.00
N TYR A 356 10.26 -8.83 1.18
CA TYR A 356 9.45 -7.69 1.63
C TYR A 356 9.69 -6.45 0.78
N GLN A 357 10.95 -6.12 0.46
CA GLN A 357 11.27 -4.96 -0.39
C GLN A 357 10.65 -5.11 -1.79
N LEU A 358 10.69 -6.32 -2.35
CA LEU A 358 10.04 -6.61 -3.63
C LEU A 358 8.51 -6.49 -3.52
N ALA A 359 7.90 -6.99 -2.43
CA ALA A 359 6.46 -6.85 -2.19
C ALA A 359 6.03 -5.38 -2.09
N VAL A 360 6.80 -4.53 -1.40
CA VAL A 360 6.56 -3.08 -1.31
C VAL A 360 6.66 -2.42 -2.68
N LYS A 361 7.69 -2.77 -3.48
CA LYS A 361 7.85 -2.26 -4.85
C LYS A 361 6.67 -2.63 -5.74
N ASN A 362 6.22 -3.89 -5.70
CA ASN A 362 5.07 -4.36 -6.48
C ASN A 362 3.78 -3.68 -6.02
N ALA A 363 3.55 -3.55 -4.70
CA ALA A 363 2.38 -2.86 -4.15
C ALA A 363 2.31 -1.39 -4.59
N ARG A 364 3.46 -0.70 -4.63
CA ARG A 364 3.54 0.68 -5.12
C ARG A 364 3.21 0.76 -6.61
N ARG A 365 3.79 -0.11 -7.43
CA ARG A 365 3.49 -0.19 -8.87
C ARG A 365 2.00 -0.43 -9.11
N ASP A 366 1.39 -1.36 -8.37
CA ASP A 366 -0.03 -1.68 -8.50
C ASP A 366 -0.91 -0.48 -8.08
N ALA A 367 -0.52 0.27 -7.04
CA ALA A 367 -1.21 1.49 -6.61
C ALA A 367 -1.13 2.61 -7.67
N GLU A 368 0.05 2.88 -8.21
CA GLU A 368 0.26 3.86 -9.29
C GLU A 368 -0.54 3.46 -10.55
N ARG A 369 -0.55 2.17 -10.88
CA ARG A 369 -1.27 1.62 -12.03
C ARG A 369 -2.78 1.83 -11.89
N VAL A 370 -3.37 1.48 -10.75
CA VAL A 370 -4.82 1.61 -10.56
C VAL A 370 -5.27 3.07 -10.52
N GLN A 371 -4.48 3.98 -9.95
CA GLN A 371 -4.78 5.41 -9.98
C GLN A 371 -4.75 5.95 -11.41
N MET A 372 -3.80 5.52 -12.21
CA MET A 372 -3.74 5.85 -13.65
C MET A 372 -4.96 5.31 -14.39
N LEU A 373 -5.34 4.04 -14.17
CA LEU A 373 -6.54 3.45 -14.77
C LEU A 373 -7.81 4.22 -14.37
N ALA A 374 -7.96 4.56 -13.09
CA ALA A 374 -9.08 5.35 -12.59
C ALA A 374 -9.15 6.73 -13.27
N HIS A 375 -8.01 7.38 -13.48
CA HIS A 375 -7.95 8.68 -14.15
C HIS A 375 -8.37 8.61 -15.62
N TYR A 376 -7.91 7.62 -16.39
CA TYR A 376 -8.17 7.56 -17.84
C TYR A 376 -9.43 6.80 -18.21
N GLN A 377 -9.84 5.81 -17.44
CA GLN A 377 -10.99 4.94 -17.74
C GLN A 377 -12.20 5.21 -16.85
N GLY A 378 -12.00 5.97 -15.76
CA GLY A 378 -13.01 6.10 -14.70
C GLY A 378 -13.08 4.85 -13.81
N VAL A 379 -13.83 4.96 -12.71
CA VAL A 379 -14.06 3.85 -11.79
C VAL A 379 -15.38 3.15 -12.17
N PRO A 380 -15.37 1.82 -12.40
CA PRO A 380 -16.59 1.07 -12.70
C PRO A 380 -17.59 1.10 -11.54
N THR A 381 -18.88 0.94 -11.82
CA THR A 381 -19.97 0.92 -10.81
C THR A 381 -19.82 -0.17 -9.74
N GLY A 382 -19.08 -1.25 -10.05
CA GLY A 382 -18.72 -2.29 -9.08
C GLY A 382 -17.55 -1.93 -8.16
N GLY A 383 -16.98 -0.72 -8.31
CA GLY A 383 -15.89 -0.19 -7.50
C GLY A 383 -14.51 -0.35 -8.13
N ALA A 384 -13.53 0.39 -7.60
CA ALA A 384 -12.16 0.44 -8.10
C ALA A 384 -11.43 -0.92 -8.09
N ILE A 385 -11.90 -1.87 -7.28
CA ILE A 385 -11.35 -3.24 -7.25
C ILE A 385 -11.44 -3.93 -8.62
N LEU A 386 -12.41 -3.58 -9.45
CA LEU A 386 -12.53 -4.14 -10.79
C LEU A 386 -11.42 -3.66 -11.73
N LEU A 387 -10.88 -2.46 -11.53
CA LEU A 387 -9.69 -1.99 -12.25
C LEU A 387 -8.48 -2.87 -11.93
N VAL A 388 -8.33 -3.28 -10.67
CA VAL A 388 -7.25 -4.19 -10.25
C VAL A 388 -7.45 -5.57 -10.84
N ARG A 389 -8.67 -6.13 -10.74
CA ARG A 389 -8.97 -7.52 -11.11
C ARG A 389 -9.01 -7.78 -12.62
N ASN A 390 -9.21 -6.73 -13.42
CA ASN A 390 -9.30 -6.84 -14.87
C ASN A 390 -8.09 -6.24 -15.62
N ASP A 391 -7.04 -5.82 -14.92
CA ASP A 391 -5.83 -5.32 -15.56
C ASP A 391 -4.78 -6.44 -15.70
N ALA A 392 -4.39 -6.73 -16.94
CA ALA A 392 -3.44 -7.78 -17.25
C ALA A 392 -2.04 -7.51 -16.64
N LEU A 393 -1.63 -6.24 -16.54
CA LEU A 393 -0.33 -5.87 -15.98
C LEU A 393 -0.28 -6.11 -14.45
N ILE A 394 -1.41 -5.99 -13.75
CA ILE A 394 -1.52 -6.27 -12.31
C ILE A 394 -1.73 -7.76 -12.05
N GLN A 395 -2.72 -8.37 -12.73
CA GLN A 395 -3.14 -9.74 -12.42
C GLN A 395 -2.33 -10.82 -13.14
N GLY A 396 -1.86 -10.56 -14.36
CA GLY A 396 -1.08 -11.53 -15.12
C GLY A 396 0.11 -12.11 -14.34
N PRO A 397 1.00 -11.29 -13.77
CA PRO A 397 2.12 -11.77 -12.96
C PRO A 397 1.68 -12.60 -11.75
N LYS A 398 0.61 -12.19 -11.05
CA LYS A 398 0.10 -12.88 -9.86
C LYS A 398 -0.51 -14.24 -10.19
N LEU A 399 -1.32 -14.29 -11.24
CA LEU A 399 -1.92 -15.52 -11.76
C LEU A 399 -0.84 -16.48 -12.25
N PHE A 400 0.16 -15.98 -12.96
CA PHE A 400 1.31 -16.75 -13.41
C PHE A 400 2.11 -17.32 -12.24
N ALA A 401 2.45 -16.50 -11.25
CA ALA A 401 3.17 -16.92 -10.05
C ALA A 401 2.44 -18.06 -9.32
N LYS A 402 1.13 -17.95 -9.20
CA LYS A 402 0.29 -18.93 -8.49
C LYS A 402 0.12 -20.24 -9.23
N ASN A 403 -0.02 -20.20 -10.57
CA ASN A 403 -0.49 -21.35 -11.35
C ASN A 403 0.55 -21.92 -12.32
N CYS A 404 1.50 -21.11 -12.79
CA CYS A 404 2.44 -21.48 -13.86
C CYS A 404 3.89 -21.58 -13.40
N ALA A 405 4.29 -20.81 -12.38
CA ALA A 405 5.68 -20.66 -11.97
C ALA A 405 6.30 -21.93 -11.32
N SER A 406 5.49 -22.91 -10.93
CA SER A 406 5.98 -24.22 -10.50
C SER A 406 6.74 -24.96 -11.61
N CYS A 407 6.39 -24.71 -12.89
CA CYS A 407 7.00 -25.33 -14.06
C CYS A 407 7.70 -24.31 -14.96
N HIS A 408 7.05 -23.20 -15.27
CA HIS A 408 7.53 -22.15 -16.15
C HIS A 408 8.32 -21.08 -15.40
N ARG A 409 9.10 -20.27 -16.15
CA ARG A 409 9.69 -19.02 -15.69
C ARG A 409 9.26 -17.88 -16.60
N PHE A 410 9.38 -16.68 -16.09
CA PHE A 410 9.28 -15.46 -16.85
C PHE A 410 10.51 -14.60 -16.55
N ASP A 411 11.48 -14.57 -17.45
CA ASP A 411 12.79 -13.96 -17.22
C ASP A 411 13.55 -14.57 -16.02
N GLY A 412 13.47 -15.88 -15.86
CA GLY A 412 14.12 -16.60 -14.76
C GLY A 412 13.42 -16.55 -13.40
N HIS A 413 12.29 -15.84 -13.28
CA HIS A 413 11.51 -15.68 -12.03
C HIS A 413 10.03 -16.07 -12.19
N ASP A 414 9.24 -15.86 -11.14
CA ASP A 414 7.82 -16.25 -11.06
C ASP A 414 6.84 -15.26 -11.74
N GLY A 415 7.32 -14.26 -12.46
CA GLY A 415 6.51 -13.17 -13.03
C GLY A 415 6.36 -11.97 -12.08
N THR A 416 6.42 -12.14 -10.76
CA THR A 416 6.40 -11.04 -9.78
C THR A 416 7.80 -10.53 -9.43
N GLY A 417 8.85 -11.21 -9.92
CA GLY A 417 10.26 -10.92 -9.65
C GLY A 417 10.86 -11.77 -8.53
N GLN A 418 10.14 -12.75 -7.97
CA GLN A 418 10.68 -13.67 -6.99
C GLN A 418 11.33 -14.88 -7.68
N LEU A 419 12.48 -15.28 -7.14
CA LEU A 419 13.13 -16.51 -7.59
C LEU A 419 12.35 -17.74 -7.09
N VAL A 420 12.12 -18.68 -7.99
CA VAL A 420 11.43 -19.94 -7.68
C VAL A 420 12.46 -21.00 -7.27
N LYS A 421 12.19 -21.69 -6.17
CA LYS A 421 13.08 -22.73 -5.64
C LYS A 421 13.01 -24.04 -6.43
N ASP A 422 11.82 -24.35 -6.95
CA ASP A 422 11.60 -25.59 -7.71
C ASP A 422 12.37 -25.56 -9.04
N PRO A 423 12.91 -26.71 -9.48
CA PRO A 423 13.62 -26.77 -10.75
C PRO A 423 12.65 -26.47 -11.92
N GLN A 424 13.11 -25.66 -12.86
CA GLN A 424 12.35 -25.35 -14.06
C GLN A 424 12.12 -26.63 -14.89
N SER A 425 10.88 -26.91 -15.25
CA SER A 425 10.48 -28.09 -15.99
C SER A 425 9.66 -27.79 -17.26
N ALA A 426 9.52 -26.52 -17.60
CA ALA A 426 8.89 -26.02 -18.83
C ALA A 426 9.61 -24.76 -19.32
N ALA A 427 9.34 -24.30 -20.55
CA ALA A 427 10.02 -23.17 -21.16
C ALA A 427 9.84 -21.88 -20.36
N ASP A 428 10.83 -20.97 -20.44
CA ASP A 428 10.68 -19.57 -20.02
C ASP A 428 9.80 -18.86 -21.06
N LEU A 429 8.78 -18.14 -20.57
CA LEU A 429 7.77 -17.54 -21.42
C LEU A 429 7.96 -16.03 -21.66
N LYS A 430 9.06 -15.43 -21.19
CA LYS A 430 9.35 -14.04 -21.53
C LYS A 430 9.57 -13.87 -23.02
N GLY A 431 8.80 -12.99 -23.64
CA GLY A 431 8.84 -12.73 -25.07
C GLY A 431 8.38 -13.89 -25.94
N PHE A 432 7.58 -14.81 -25.40
CA PHE A 432 7.07 -15.98 -26.11
C PHE A 432 6.51 -15.62 -27.49
N ALA A 433 6.87 -16.40 -28.51
CA ALA A 433 6.53 -16.22 -29.91
C ALA A 433 7.05 -14.94 -30.58
N SER A 434 7.88 -14.12 -29.92
CA SER A 434 8.60 -13.02 -30.56
C SER A 434 9.68 -13.53 -31.53
N ARG A 435 10.14 -12.67 -32.44
CA ARG A 435 11.26 -12.99 -33.35
C ARG A 435 12.52 -13.40 -32.58
N GLU A 436 12.82 -12.74 -31.47
CA GLU A 436 13.97 -13.07 -30.62
C GLU A 436 13.80 -14.43 -29.94
N TRP A 437 12.62 -14.69 -29.36
CA TRP A 437 12.32 -15.94 -28.69
C TRP A 437 12.42 -17.12 -29.68
N LEU A 438 11.81 -16.99 -30.87
CA LEU A 438 11.85 -18.01 -31.93
C LEU A 438 13.26 -18.22 -32.49
N THR A 439 14.05 -17.15 -32.64
CA THR A 439 15.44 -17.25 -33.05
C THR A 439 16.24 -18.10 -32.07
N SER A 440 16.09 -17.82 -30.77
CA SER A 440 16.76 -18.59 -29.73
C SER A 440 16.22 -20.01 -29.61
N PHE A 441 14.91 -20.23 -29.79
CA PHE A 441 14.29 -21.56 -29.76
C PHE A 441 14.77 -22.45 -30.90
N LEU A 442 14.98 -21.89 -32.09
CA LEU A 442 15.47 -22.62 -33.27
C LEU A 442 16.99 -22.64 -33.40
N ASP A 443 17.70 -22.15 -32.38
CA ASP A 443 19.14 -22.23 -32.30
C ASP A 443 19.62 -23.60 -31.74
N PRO A 444 20.56 -24.30 -32.43
CA PRO A 444 21.09 -25.59 -32.00
C PRO A 444 21.72 -25.61 -30.60
N GLU A 445 22.31 -24.50 -30.16
CA GLU A 445 22.94 -24.39 -28.84
C GLU A 445 21.91 -24.13 -27.74
N HIS A 446 20.80 -23.44 -28.06
CA HIS A 446 19.84 -22.97 -27.07
C HIS A 446 18.66 -23.91 -26.82
N ILE A 447 18.17 -24.65 -27.81
CA ILE A 447 16.95 -25.46 -27.68
C ILE A 447 16.94 -26.46 -26.51
N SER A 448 18.12 -26.94 -26.11
CA SER A 448 18.26 -27.87 -24.99
C SER A 448 18.72 -27.25 -23.68
N THR A 449 18.67 -25.92 -23.59
CA THR A 449 18.85 -25.21 -22.32
C THR A 449 17.53 -25.28 -21.52
N THR A 450 17.62 -24.94 -20.23
CA THR A 450 16.46 -24.87 -19.34
C THR A 450 15.43 -23.84 -19.79
N ASN A 451 15.86 -22.79 -20.53
CA ASN A 451 14.95 -21.78 -21.06
C ASN A 451 13.96 -22.34 -22.10
N PHE A 452 14.26 -23.50 -22.70
CA PHE A 452 13.40 -24.16 -23.68
C PHE A 452 13.09 -25.61 -23.28
N PHE A 453 13.65 -26.60 -23.95
CA PHE A 453 13.30 -28.00 -23.73
C PHE A 453 14.19 -28.74 -22.72
N GLY A 454 15.29 -28.11 -22.22
CA GLY A 454 16.28 -28.83 -21.41
C GLY A 454 15.76 -29.43 -20.11
N GLY A 455 14.78 -28.82 -19.46
CA GLY A 455 14.10 -29.34 -18.26
C GLY A 455 12.87 -30.19 -18.54
N THR A 456 12.49 -30.41 -19.82
CA THR A 456 11.24 -31.06 -20.23
C THR A 456 11.47 -32.50 -20.74
N ARG A 457 10.40 -33.28 -20.83
CA ARG A 457 10.44 -34.59 -21.56
C ARG A 457 10.75 -34.42 -23.06
N PHE A 458 10.64 -33.22 -23.60
CA PHE A 458 10.90 -32.92 -25.01
C PHE A 458 12.36 -32.66 -25.32
N LYS A 459 13.27 -32.75 -24.33
CA LYS A 459 14.74 -32.57 -24.51
C LYS A 459 15.31 -33.37 -25.67
N ASP A 460 14.86 -34.60 -25.85
CA ASP A 460 15.29 -35.52 -26.89
C ASP A 460 14.20 -35.81 -27.95
N SER A 461 13.21 -34.92 -28.07
CA SER A 461 12.10 -35.01 -29.03
C SER A 461 12.58 -34.91 -30.48
N LYS A 462 11.67 -35.22 -31.43
CA LYS A 462 11.93 -35.01 -32.87
C LYS A 462 12.31 -33.56 -33.17
N MET A 463 11.65 -32.57 -32.51
CA MET A 463 11.94 -31.16 -32.69
C MET A 463 13.35 -30.80 -32.20
N SER A 464 13.75 -31.23 -31.00
CA SER A 464 15.10 -30.99 -30.51
C SER A 464 16.18 -31.64 -31.42
N LYS A 465 15.93 -32.84 -31.90
CA LYS A 465 16.85 -33.53 -32.85
C LYS A 465 16.92 -32.80 -34.19
N PHE A 466 15.79 -32.29 -34.68
CA PHE A 466 15.73 -31.50 -35.93
C PHE A 466 16.60 -30.23 -35.79
N VAL A 467 16.42 -29.46 -34.72
CA VAL A 467 17.19 -28.22 -34.53
C VAL A 467 18.69 -28.56 -34.35
N LYS A 468 19.04 -29.49 -33.50
CA LYS A 468 20.45 -29.84 -33.22
C LYS A 468 21.21 -30.47 -34.42
N LYS A 469 20.52 -31.19 -35.28
CA LYS A 469 21.18 -31.92 -36.39
C LYS A 469 20.95 -31.28 -37.72
N THR A 470 19.68 -30.93 -38.04
CA THR A 470 19.30 -30.45 -39.35
C THR A 470 19.56 -28.95 -39.48
N VAL A 471 19.10 -28.13 -38.50
CA VAL A 471 19.31 -26.69 -38.53
C VAL A 471 20.80 -26.36 -38.36
N ALA A 472 21.52 -27.09 -37.51
CA ALA A 472 22.95 -26.92 -37.34
C ALA A 472 23.76 -27.12 -38.66
N ALA A 473 23.26 -27.99 -39.53
CA ALA A 473 23.89 -28.28 -40.82
C ALA A 473 23.39 -27.40 -41.99
N TYR A 474 22.62 -26.36 -41.72
CA TYR A 474 22.09 -25.50 -42.78
C TYR A 474 23.17 -24.67 -43.44
N THR A 475 23.12 -24.62 -44.79
CA THR A 475 23.92 -23.70 -45.60
C THR A 475 23.53 -22.23 -45.31
N PRO A 476 24.36 -21.28 -45.67
CA PRO A 476 24.02 -19.85 -45.51
C PRO A 476 22.65 -19.49 -46.12
N GLU A 477 22.30 -20.01 -47.30
CA GLU A 477 21.05 -19.79 -47.98
C GLU A 477 19.84 -20.38 -47.17
N LYS A 478 20.00 -21.55 -46.60
CA LYS A 478 18.99 -22.14 -45.70
C LYS A 478 18.86 -21.42 -44.37
N LYS A 479 19.93 -20.84 -43.86
CA LYS A 479 19.87 -19.97 -42.67
C LYS A 479 19.08 -18.69 -42.95
N GLU A 480 19.23 -18.10 -44.14
CA GLU A 480 18.43 -16.93 -44.53
C GLU A 480 16.96 -17.34 -44.74
N ALA A 481 16.67 -18.51 -45.31
CA ALA A 481 15.31 -19.01 -45.38
C ALA A 481 14.70 -19.25 -44.00
N LEU A 482 15.48 -19.74 -43.01
CA LEU A 482 15.02 -19.92 -41.63
C LEU A 482 14.68 -18.58 -40.98
N LYS A 483 15.42 -17.50 -41.23
CA LYS A 483 15.08 -16.18 -40.71
C LYS A 483 13.73 -15.70 -41.25
N LYS A 484 13.41 -15.95 -42.54
CA LYS A 484 12.11 -15.61 -43.10
C LYS A 484 10.98 -16.45 -42.45
N VAL A 485 11.23 -17.73 -42.17
CA VAL A 485 10.32 -18.59 -41.39
C VAL A 485 10.06 -18.04 -40.01
N ILE A 486 11.10 -17.62 -39.28
CA ILE A 486 11.00 -17.02 -37.96
C ILE A 486 10.13 -15.75 -38.01
N ILE A 487 10.36 -14.87 -38.98
CA ILE A 487 9.57 -13.65 -39.18
C ILE A 487 8.10 -14.02 -39.45
N ALA A 488 7.84 -14.98 -40.32
CA ALA A 488 6.47 -15.41 -40.67
C ALA A 488 5.76 -16.04 -39.45
N LEU A 489 6.44 -16.93 -38.72
CA LEU A 489 5.88 -17.59 -37.56
C LEU A 489 5.64 -16.61 -36.40
N SER A 490 6.53 -15.65 -36.22
CA SER A 490 6.34 -14.58 -35.23
C SER A 490 5.16 -13.67 -35.60
N ALA A 491 4.93 -13.41 -36.90
CA ALA A 491 3.79 -12.63 -37.37
C ALA A 491 2.43 -13.33 -37.09
N GLU A 492 2.39 -14.67 -37.00
CA GLU A 492 1.18 -15.43 -36.58
C GLU A 492 0.74 -15.02 -35.16
N ALA A 493 1.70 -14.64 -34.31
CA ALA A 493 1.41 -14.21 -32.95
C ALA A 493 0.69 -12.86 -32.87
N GLN A 494 0.77 -12.01 -33.89
CA GLN A 494 0.16 -10.68 -33.93
C GLN A 494 0.51 -9.83 -32.71
N LEU A 495 1.77 -9.84 -32.26
CA LEU A 495 2.22 -9.08 -31.11
C LEU A 495 2.20 -7.58 -31.40
N LYS A 496 1.52 -6.80 -30.56
CA LYS A 496 1.45 -5.34 -30.71
C LYS A 496 2.84 -4.69 -30.80
N SER A 497 3.81 -5.21 -30.04
CA SER A 497 5.19 -4.73 -30.04
C SER A 497 5.95 -4.94 -31.34
N GLN A 498 5.47 -5.82 -32.22
CA GLN A 498 6.09 -6.15 -33.51
C GLN A 498 5.26 -5.70 -34.73
N SER A 499 4.06 -5.15 -34.52
CA SER A 499 3.10 -4.78 -35.56
C SER A 499 3.74 -3.96 -36.70
N ASP A 500 4.51 -2.91 -36.34
CA ASP A 500 5.16 -2.05 -37.35
C ASP A 500 6.25 -2.80 -38.14
N ALA A 501 6.97 -3.72 -37.48
CA ALA A 501 7.97 -4.56 -38.13
C ALA A 501 7.30 -5.57 -39.08
N ASP A 502 6.20 -6.17 -38.65
CA ASP A 502 5.47 -7.15 -39.44
C ASP A 502 4.81 -6.49 -40.67
N HIS A 503 4.33 -5.25 -40.55
CA HIS A 503 3.85 -4.48 -41.70
C HIS A 503 4.96 -4.15 -42.72
N ARG A 504 6.13 -3.73 -42.25
CA ARG A 504 7.29 -3.47 -43.14
C ARG A 504 7.74 -4.75 -43.86
N ASP A 505 7.71 -5.89 -43.18
CA ASP A 505 8.20 -7.18 -43.64
C ASP A 505 7.10 -8.03 -44.30
N ALA A 506 5.94 -7.48 -44.70
CA ALA A 506 4.78 -8.23 -45.21
C ALA A 506 5.12 -9.17 -46.36
N ALA A 507 6.01 -8.77 -47.29
CA ALA A 507 6.49 -9.63 -48.37
C ALA A 507 7.33 -10.81 -47.83
N ILE A 508 8.17 -10.58 -46.82
CA ILE A 508 8.98 -11.63 -46.18
C ILE A 508 8.08 -12.60 -45.39
N VAL A 509 7.03 -12.09 -44.73
CA VAL A 509 6.01 -12.91 -44.05
C VAL A 509 5.36 -13.85 -45.03
N THR A 510 4.94 -13.34 -46.22
CA THR A 510 4.31 -14.16 -47.25
C THR A 510 5.25 -15.25 -47.77
N GLU A 511 6.51 -14.90 -48.08
CA GLU A 511 7.52 -15.87 -48.52
C GLU A 511 7.83 -16.88 -47.40
N GLY A 512 7.99 -16.44 -46.14
CA GLY A 512 8.21 -17.30 -45.00
C GLY A 512 7.09 -18.34 -44.79
N CYS A 513 5.83 -17.93 -44.95
CA CYS A 513 4.68 -18.85 -44.90
C CYS A 513 4.78 -19.95 -45.96
N ALA A 514 5.21 -19.65 -47.19
CA ALA A 514 5.46 -20.64 -48.21
C ALA A 514 6.63 -21.59 -47.81
N LEU A 515 7.71 -21.02 -47.31
CA LEU A 515 8.88 -21.81 -46.87
C LEU A 515 8.54 -22.78 -45.72
N ILE A 516 7.64 -22.43 -44.79
CA ILE A 516 7.16 -23.31 -43.71
C ILE A 516 6.53 -24.59 -44.31
N ARG A 517 5.74 -24.46 -45.36
CA ARG A 517 5.02 -25.57 -45.97
C ARG A 517 5.91 -26.41 -46.93
N ASP A 518 6.66 -25.73 -47.79
CA ASP A 518 7.24 -26.37 -48.96
C ASP A 518 8.72 -26.76 -48.78
N THR A 519 9.55 -25.85 -48.26
CA THR A 519 11.02 -25.98 -48.33
C THR A 519 11.66 -26.40 -47.01
N MET A 520 11.18 -25.83 -45.89
CA MET A 520 11.81 -26.03 -44.60
C MET A 520 11.26 -27.26 -43.83
N LYS A 521 10.28 -27.94 -44.42
CA LYS A 521 9.68 -29.21 -43.93
C LYS A 521 9.08 -29.11 -42.51
N CYS A 522 8.66 -27.92 -42.11
CA CYS A 522 7.97 -27.76 -40.83
C CYS A 522 6.61 -28.44 -40.85
N ALA A 523 5.93 -28.37 -42.00
CA ALA A 523 4.62 -29.00 -42.24
C ALA A 523 4.66 -30.53 -42.26
N ASP A 524 5.83 -31.20 -42.38
CA ASP A 524 5.94 -32.65 -42.25
C ASP A 524 5.55 -33.14 -40.83
N CYS A 525 5.53 -32.26 -39.85
CA CYS A 525 5.17 -32.57 -38.47
C CYS A 525 4.10 -31.64 -37.89
N HIS A 526 4.02 -30.40 -38.31
CA HIS A 526 3.10 -29.39 -37.79
C HIS A 526 1.98 -29.08 -38.78
N GLN A 527 0.77 -28.88 -38.31
CA GLN A 527 -0.25 -28.19 -39.11
C GLN A 527 0.15 -26.71 -39.26
N PHE A 528 -0.11 -26.17 -40.46
CA PHE A 528 0.05 -24.74 -40.71
C PHE A 528 -0.91 -24.29 -41.80
N ARG A 529 -1.98 -23.59 -41.39
CA ARG A 529 -3.04 -23.05 -42.26
C ARG A 529 -3.79 -24.09 -43.13
N VAL A 530 -3.42 -25.35 -43.02
CA VAL A 530 -4.10 -26.49 -43.65
C VAL A 530 -4.25 -27.58 -42.60
N LYS A 531 -5.45 -28.15 -42.52
CA LYS A 531 -5.74 -29.18 -41.53
C LYS A 531 -5.09 -30.50 -41.95
N ASP A 532 -4.28 -31.07 -41.07
CA ASP A 532 -3.64 -32.37 -41.24
C ASP A 532 -3.93 -33.25 -40.02
N PRO A 533 -4.83 -34.24 -40.12
CA PRO A 533 -5.16 -35.13 -39.01
C PRO A 533 -4.01 -36.02 -38.56
N ASP A 534 -2.99 -36.22 -39.40
CA ASP A 534 -1.82 -37.06 -39.11
C ASP A 534 -0.64 -36.24 -38.50
N ALA A 535 -0.82 -34.96 -38.31
CA ALA A 535 0.18 -34.09 -37.75
C ALA A 535 0.68 -34.59 -36.37
N SER A 536 2.01 -34.71 -36.23
CA SER A 536 2.63 -35.26 -35.03
C SER A 536 3.13 -34.20 -34.05
N ALA A 537 2.82 -32.90 -34.29
CA ALA A 537 3.27 -31.76 -33.49
C ALA A 537 2.15 -30.69 -33.45
N PRO A 538 2.21 -29.73 -32.54
CA PRO A 538 1.19 -28.67 -32.38
C PRO A 538 0.97 -27.87 -33.66
N ASP A 539 -0.28 -27.44 -33.89
CA ASP A 539 -0.66 -26.50 -34.95
C ASP A 539 0.06 -25.15 -34.76
N LEU A 540 0.73 -24.69 -35.81
CA LEU A 540 1.41 -23.42 -35.88
C LEU A 540 0.52 -22.29 -36.44
N THR A 541 -0.70 -22.59 -36.83
CA THR A 541 -1.66 -21.57 -37.28
C THR A 541 -2.02 -20.65 -36.11
N GLY A 542 -1.78 -19.36 -36.26
CA GLY A 542 -1.96 -18.38 -35.18
C GLY A 542 -1.06 -18.61 -33.97
N TYR A 543 0.08 -19.28 -34.12
CA TYR A 543 1.01 -19.60 -33.05
C TYR A 543 1.37 -18.36 -32.23
N GLY A 544 1.13 -18.42 -30.91
CA GLY A 544 1.39 -17.29 -29.98
C GLY A 544 0.35 -16.18 -30.04
N SER A 545 -0.67 -16.26 -30.90
CA SER A 545 -1.81 -15.32 -30.87
C SER A 545 -2.58 -15.45 -29.57
N ARG A 546 -3.39 -14.43 -29.23
CA ARG A 546 -4.23 -14.45 -28.04
C ARG A 546 -5.09 -15.71 -27.96
N ASP A 547 -5.76 -16.05 -29.05
CA ASP A 547 -6.64 -17.22 -29.10
C ASP A 547 -5.87 -18.54 -28.98
N TRP A 548 -4.69 -18.63 -29.58
CA TRP A 548 -3.82 -19.79 -29.45
C TRP A 548 -3.35 -19.96 -27.99
N LEU A 549 -2.98 -18.86 -27.30
CA LEU A 549 -2.59 -18.91 -25.89
C LEU A 549 -3.77 -19.29 -24.99
N ILE A 550 -4.96 -18.73 -25.23
CA ILE A 550 -6.16 -19.11 -24.50
C ILE A 550 -6.45 -20.61 -24.70
N LYS A 551 -6.35 -21.12 -25.94
CA LYS A 551 -6.57 -22.52 -26.27
C LYS A 551 -5.60 -23.46 -25.54
N ILE A 552 -4.29 -23.14 -25.56
CA ILE A 552 -3.28 -24.00 -24.90
C ILE A 552 -3.37 -23.95 -23.37
N ILE A 553 -3.65 -22.81 -22.78
CA ILE A 553 -3.84 -22.69 -21.33
C ILE A 553 -5.14 -23.40 -20.92
N SER A 554 -6.20 -23.27 -21.69
CA SER A 554 -7.47 -23.93 -21.39
C SER A 554 -7.38 -25.45 -21.49
N ASN A 555 -6.80 -25.97 -22.58
CA ASN A 555 -6.65 -27.40 -22.82
C ASN A 555 -5.38 -27.71 -23.64
N PRO A 556 -4.24 -27.93 -23.03
CA PRO A 556 -3.01 -28.32 -23.74
C PRO A 556 -3.10 -29.69 -24.40
N ALA A 557 -4.04 -30.56 -23.97
CA ALA A 557 -4.29 -31.88 -24.54
C ALA A 557 -5.31 -31.83 -25.70
N HIS A 558 -5.66 -30.66 -26.23
CA HIS A 558 -6.49 -30.53 -27.43
C HIS A 558 -5.77 -31.19 -28.61
N PRO A 559 -6.50 -31.90 -29.51
CA PRO A 559 -5.91 -32.60 -30.67
C PRO A 559 -5.01 -31.72 -31.56
N ASP A 560 -5.39 -30.48 -31.82
CA ASP A 560 -4.60 -29.52 -32.60
C ASP A 560 -3.31 -29.03 -31.86
N LEU A 561 -3.16 -29.34 -30.57
CA LEU A 561 -2.01 -28.95 -29.77
C LEU A 561 -1.15 -30.18 -29.43
N TYR A 562 -1.00 -30.50 -28.17
CA TYR A 562 -0.15 -31.64 -27.75
C TYR A 562 -0.90 -32.97 -27.74
N GLY A 563 -2.25 -32.98 -27.66
CA GLY A 563 -3.04 -34.21 -27.58
C GLY A 563 -2.55 -35.11 -26.44
N ASP A 564 -2.43 -36.40 -26.69
CA ASP A 564 -1.91 -37.39 -25.73
C ASP A 564 -0.40 -37.19 -25.38
N ARG A 565 0.27 -36.33 -26.12
CA ARG A 565 1.67 -35.97 -25.89
C ARG A 565 1.86 -34.87 -24.87
N ASN A 566 0.76 -34.27 -24.36
CA ASN A 566 0.86 -33.33 -23.25
C ASN A 566 1.61 -33.99 -22.07
N ASP A 567 2.62 -33.31 -21.52
CA ASP A 567 3.39 -33.86 -20.43
C ASP A 567 2.65 -33.74 -19.08
N ARG A 568 2.64 -32.55 -18.53
CA ARG A 568 2.11 -32.30 -17.19
C ARG A 568 1.32 -30.99 -17.06
N MET A 569 1.22 -30.21 -18.14
CA MET A 569 0.49 -28.97 -18.10
C MET A 569 -1.01 -29.25 -17.87
N PRO A 570 -1.64 -28.71 -16.81
CA PRO A 570 -3.06 -28.92 -16.53
C PRO A 570 -3.94 -28.24 -17.59
N SER A 571 -5.13 -28.81 -17.83
CA SER A 571 -6.18 -28.14 -18.61
C SER A 571 -6.90 -27.15 -17.71
N TYR A 572 -6.40 -25.92 -17.62
CA TYR A 572 -6.88 -24.92 -16.66
C TYR A 572 -8.33 -24.49 -16.91
N GLY A 573 -8.73 -24.37 -18.17
CA GLY A 573 -10.10 -24.02 -18.55
C GLY A 573 -11.07 -25.18 -18.42
N ASP A 574 -10.79 -26.33 -19.06
CA ASP A 574 -11.70 -27.49 -19.09
C ASP A 574 -11.93 -28.08 -17.69
N LYS A 575 -10.94 -27.97 -16.80
CA LYS A 575 -11.07 -28.38 -15.39
C LYS A 575 -11.57 -27.28 -14.46
N ALA A 576 -11.93 -26.12 -15.00
CA ALA A 576 -12.40 -24.94 -14.24
C ALA A 576 -11.45 -24.52 -13.10
N ILE A 577 -10.11 -24.68 -13.29
CA ILE A 577 -9.08 -24.24 -12.34
C ILE A 577 -8.92 -22.72 -12.42
N LEU A 578 -9.00 -22.17 -13.62
CA LEU A 578 -9.00 -20.73 -13.90
C LEU A 578 -10.27 -20.33 -14.64
N SER A 579 -10.76 -19.14 -14.38
CA SER A 579 -11.85 -18.56 -15.17
C SER A 579 -11.37 -18.16 -16.56
N ALA A 580 -12.29 -18.01 -17.51
CA ALA A 580 -11.97 -17.50 -18.83
C ALA A 580 -11.31 -16.10 -18.78
N ASN A 581 -11.72 -15.26 -17.82
CA ASN A 581 -11.10 -13.96 -17.59
C ASN A 581 -9.65 -14.11 -17.14
N ASP A 582 -9.36 -14.97 -16.17
CA ASP A 582 -7.99 -15.17 -15.66
C ASP A 582 -7.05 -15.71 -16.75
N ILE A 583 -7.55 -16.64 -17.59
CA ILE A 583 -6.80 -17.16 -18.73
C ILE A 583 -6.51 -16.03 -19.74
N GLY A 584 -7.52 -15.19 -20.02
CA GLY A 584 -7.34 -14.00 -20.87
C GLY A 584 -6.30 -13.04 -20.34
N LEU A 585 -6.33 -12.74 -19.04
CA LEU A 585 -5.35 -11.84 -18.38
C LEU A 585 -3.92 -12.39 -18.43
N ILE A 586 -3.74 -13.71 -18.27
CA ILE A 586 -2.42 -14.36 -18.44
C ILE A 586 -1.95 -14.23 -19.88
N ALA A 587 -2.84 -14.52 -20.87
CA ALA A 587 -2.50 -14.43 -22.28
C ALA A 587 -2.12 -12.99 -22.68
N ASP A 588 -2.91 -12.00 -22.26
CA ASP A 588 -2.66 -10.59 -22.55
C ASP A 588 -1.35 -10.12 -21.91
N TRP A 589 -1.07 -10.54 -20.66
CA TRP A 589 0.19 -10.21 -20.00
C TRP A 589 1.42 -10.84 -20.68
N LEU A 590 1.36 -12.12 -21.05
CA LEU A 590 2.46 -12.80 -21.77
C LEU A 590 2.77 -12.13 -23.11
N ARG A 591 1.75 -11.56 -23.76
CA ARG A 591 1.85 -10.84 -25.03
C ARG A 591 2.31 -9.39 -24.88
N GLY A 592 2.34 -8.84 -23.64
CA GLY A 592 2.61 -7.43 -23.38
C GLY A 592 1.44 -6.51 -23.79
N GLU A 593 0.21 -7.00 -23.70
CA GLU A 593 -0.99 -6.29 -24.13
C GLU A 593 -1.84 -5.88 -22.92
N TRP A 594 -1.83 -4.61 -22.62
CA TRP A 594 -2.63 -3.96 -21.58
C TRP A 594 -2.93 -2.52 -21.98
N PHE A 595 -3.83 -1.88 -21.25
CA PHE A 595 -4.12 -0.46 -21.46
C PHE A 595 -2.88 0.38 -21.20
N GLU A 596 -2.54 1.27 -22.12
CA GLU A 596 -1.56 2.33 -21.94
C GLU A 596 -2.21 3.69 -22.17
N PRO A 597 -1.90 4.70 -21.32
CA PRO A 597 -2.43 6.02 -21.52
C PRO A 597 -1.95 6.59 -22.86
N PRO A 598 -2.77 7.41 -23.52
CA PRO A 598 -2.34 8.09 -24.74
C PRO A 598 -1.06 8.90 -24.45
N VAL A 599 -0.06 8.77 -25.33
CA VAL A 599 1.16 9.55 -25.23
C VAL A 599 0.75 11.01 -25.34
N SER A 600 0.91 11.78 -24.26
CA SER A 600 0.70 13.24 -24.32
C SER A 600 1.72 13.82 -25.29
N THR A 601 1.28 14.20 -26.48
CA THR A 601 2.07 15.05 -27.37
C THR A 601 2.40 16.30 -26.54
N PRO A 602 3.69 16.71 -26.41
CA PRO A 602 4.01 17.94 -25.70
C PRO A 602 3.16 19.04 -26.33
N ALA A 603 2.34 19.72 -25.53
CA ALA A 603 1.57 20.86 -26.00
C ALA A 603 2.56 21.77 -26.71
N ALA A 604 2.31 22.03 -27.99
CA ALA A 604 3.11 22.96 -28.78
C ALA A 604 3.20 24.24 -27.94
N ALA A 605 4.44 24.67 -27.64
CA ALA A 605 4.67 25.91 -26.92
C ALA A 605 3.81 27.00 -27.58
N PRO A 606 3.05 27.80 -26.80
CA PRO A 606 2.25 28.86 -27.39
C PRO A 606 3.17 29.75 -28.20
N THR A 607 2.96 29.77 -29.50
CA THR A 607 3.62 30.69 -30.40
C THR A 607 3.33 32.09 -29.87
N GLN A 608 4.34 32.76 -29.31
CA GLN A 608 4.28 34.17 -28.99
C GLN A 608 4.03 34.89 -30.31
N THR A 609 2.79 35.22 -30.60
CA THR A 609 2.47 36.22 -31.60
C THR A 609 3.01 37.53 -31.08
N ALA A 610 4.17 37.93 -31.63
CA ALA A 610 4.69 39.26 -31.49
C ALA A 610 3.60 40.23 -32.02
N SER A 611 2.89 40.90 -31.15
CA SER A 611 2.11 42.08 -31.54
C SER A 611 3.07 43.23 -31.64
N ALA A 612 3.42 43.56 -32.87
CA ALA A 612 3.92 44.86 -33.20
C ALA A 612 2.75 45.85 -33.13
N LYS A 613 2.77 46.72 -32.14
CA LYS A 613 2.56 48.18 -32.22
C LYS A 613 2.60 48.80 -30.82
#